data_e5b6fa766611c28e1900c8ac1c3cd0c8
#
_entry.id   e5b6fa766611c28e1900c8ac1c3cd0c8
#
_cell.length_a   1.000
_cell.length_b   1.000
_cell.length_c   1.000
_cell.angle_alpha   90.00
_cell.angle_beta   90.00
_cell.angle_gamma   90.00
#
_symmetry.space_group_name_H-M   'P 1'
#
loop_
_entity.id
_entity.type
_entity.pdbx_description
1 polymer ?
#
loop_
_entity_poly.entity_id
_entity_poly.type
_entity_poly.pdbx_seq_one_letter_code
_entity_poly.pdbx_strand_id
1 'polypeptide(L)'
;NMEPVLLAGTMVKRASLHNEDIIRQLDLHLGDRVYVEKAGEIIPQIVGVDKEQRDAHLGAPVEFVHECPECGTPLVRYEGEAATYCPNDACPPQRKGRIEHFIARDAMNIKSLGPEVVDKYYENGLVRDITDLYRLQLTEWDGHWFLSRGTFTPPTLGEALETQAPAMPVTKVATQKIVKAIEDSKSVPFDRLLFALGIRFVGKVAAKALAAQFKTLAALRVASFDELTTVEGIGDIIAGSVRAYFANPDNERIVDTLAEFGLQMALPETIQAGTQLEGRSIVISGTFTH
;
A
#
# COMPACT_ATOMS: atom_id res chain seq x y z
N ASN A 1 13.64 22.05 -6.66
CA ASN A 1 14.24 22.90 -5.63
C ASN A 1 14.34 24.33 -6.16
N MET A 2 14.29 25.31 -5.26
CA MET A 2 14.34 26.73 -5.57
C MET A 2 15.15 27.45 -4.48
N GLU A 3 15.57 28.70 -4.75
CA GLU A 3 16.14 29.53 -3.70
C GLU A 3 15.12 29.75 -2.58
N PRO A 4 15.55 29.74 -1.30
CA PRO A 4 14.62 29.89 -0.19
C PRO A 4 13.89 31.23 -0.24
N VAL A 5 12.57 31.19 -0.19
CA VAL A 5 11.72 32.40 -0.15
C VAL A 5 10.76 32.33 1.03
N LEU A 6 10.54 33.47 1.70
CA LEU A 6 9.56 33.56 2.78
C LEU A 6 8.17 33.76 2.18
N LEU A 7 7.27 32.79 2.38
CA LEU A 7 5.91 32.81 1.87
C LEU A 7 4.91 32.51 3.00
N ALA A 8 4.04 33.48 3.31
CA ALA A 8 3.06 33.38 4.40
C ALA A 8 3.68 32.87 5.73
N GLY A 9 4.80 33.50 6.15
CA GLY A 9 5.47 33.17 7.40
C GLY A 9 6.30 31.89 7.43
N THR A 10 6.39 31.18 6.30
CA THR A 10 7.14 29.91 6.19
C THR A 10 8.25 30.01 5.15
N MET A 11 9.46 29.54 5.47
CA MET A 11 10.57 29.47 4.51
C MET A 11 10.36 28.31 3.55
N VAL A 12 10.09 28.63 2.28
CA VAL A 12 9.82 27.65 1.21
C VAL A 12 11.09 27.44 0.39
N LYS A 13 11.54 26.19 0.28
CA LYS A 13 12.71 25.76 -0.52
C LYS A 13 12.33 24.81 -1.66
N ARG A 14 11.09 24.32 -1.66
CA ARG A 14 10.56 23.39 -2.65
C ARG A 14 9.13 23.79 -2.99
N ALA A 15 8.78 23.71 -4.25
CA ALA A 15 7.41 23.89 -4.72
C ALA A 15 7.04 22.75 -5.66
N SER A 16 5.75 22.40 -5.70
CA SER A 16 5.22 21.37 -6.58
C SER A 16 5.17 21.88 -8.02
N LEU A 17 5.46 20.99 -8.95
CA LEU A 17 5.23 21.14 -10.40
C LEU A 17 4.02 20.33 -10.86
N HIS A 18 3.30 19.72 -9.94
CA HIS A 18 2.12 18.88 -10.13
C HIS A 18 2.35 17.65 -11.02
N ASN A 19 2.46 17.86 -12.34
CA ASN A 19 2.59 16.78 -13.33
C ASN A 19 3.29 17.30 -14.60
N GLU A 20 3.48 16.41 -15.55
CA GLU A 20 4.15 16.68 -16.82
C GLU A 20 3.44 17.78 -17.65
N ASP A 21 2.10 17.80 -17.66
CA ASP A 21 1.35 18.77 -18.44
C ASP A 21 1.62 20.20 -17.97
N ILE A 22 1.66 20.41 -16.66
CA ILE A 22 1.98 21.72 -16.07
C ILE A 22 3.44 22.12 -16.37
N ILE A 23 4.38 21.19 -16.33
CA ILE A 23 5.79 21.46 -16.69
C ILE A 23 5.88 21.94 -18.13
N ARG A 24 5.21 21.25 -19.06
CA ARG A 24 5.15 21.63 -20.49
C ARG A 24 4.44 22.97 -20.70
N GLN A 25 3.31 23.19 -20.04
CA GLN A 25 2.54 24.43 -20.17
C GLN A 25 3.32 25.65 -19.68
N LEU A 26 4.09 25.49 -18.62
CA LEU A 26 4.95 26.55 -18.06
C LEU A 26 6.18 26.81 -18.95
N ASP A 27 6.55 25.86 -19.82
CA ASP A 27 7.79 25.91 -20.60
C ASP A 27 8.99 26.20 -19.68
N LEU A 28 9.09 25.40 -18.61
CA LEU A 28 10.02 25.63 -17.51
C LEU A 28 11.44 25.19 -17.88
N HIS A 29 12.41 26.06 -17.55
CA HIS A 29 13.84 25.78 -17.70
C HIS A 29 14.57 25.87 -16.36
N LEU A 30 15.69 25.18 -16.26
CA LEU A 30 16.57 25.30 -15.09
C LEU A 30 17.13 26.73 -15.01
N GLY A 31 17.01 27.34 -13.84
CA GLY A 31 17.42 28.73 -13.60
C GLY A 31 16.33 29.76 -13.83
N ASP A 32 15.14 29.39 -14.28
CA ASP A 32 14.02 30.30 -14.42
C ASP A 32 13.65 30.98 -13.08
N ARG A 33 13.24 32.24 -13.16
CA ARG A 33 12.48 32.90 -12.10
C ARG A 33 11.03 32.46 -12.19
N VAL A 34 10.50 32.05 -11.04
CA VAL A 34 9.15 31.44 -11.00
C VAL A 34 8.26 32.15 -9.99
N TYR A 35 6.98 32.23 -10.30
CA TYR A 35 5.96 32.67 -9.35
C TYR A 35 5.50 31.48 -8.53
N VAL A 36 5.52 31.61 -7.20
CA VAL A 36 5.16 30.57 -6.25
C VAL A 36 3.99 31.03 -5.39
N GLU A 37 2.97 30.21 -5.28
CA GLU A 37 1.86 30.42 -4.34
C GLU A 37 1.63 29.19 -3.48
N LYS A 38 0.89 29.34 -2.38
CA LYS A 38 0.44 28.20 -1.57
C LYS A 38 -0.99 27.84 -1.94
N ALA A 39 -1.18 26.66 -2.54
CA ALA A 39 -2.51 26.09 -2.78
C ALA A 39 -3.16 25.71 -1.46
N GLY A 40 -4.34 26.26 -1.16
CA GLY A 40 -5.05 26.01 0.10
C GLY A 40 -4.24 26.37 1.35
N GLU A 41 -3.36 27.36 1.25
CA GLU A 41 -2.47 27.85 2.31
C GLU A 41 -1.41 26.84 2.80
N ILE A 42 -1.31 25.64 2.20
CA ILE A 42 -0.47 24.56 2.71
C ILE A 42 0.65 24.20 1.75
N ILE A 43 0.32 23.87 0.47
CA ILE A 43 1.27 23.29 -0.49
C ILE A 43 1.82 24.39 -1.41
N PRO A 44 3.13 24.71 -1.37
CA PRO A 44 3.75 25.60 -2.33
C PRO A 44 3.74 24.98 -3.74
N GLN A 45 3.28 25.75 -4.73
CA GLN A 45 3.24 25.34 -6.12
C GLN A 45 3.78 26.44 -7.03
N ILE A 46 4.36 26.06 -8.17
CA ILE A 46 4.78 26.99 -9.20
C ILE A 46 3.57 27.26 -10.10
N VAL A 47 3.20 28.54 -10.23
CA VAL A 47 2.04 28.98 -11.00
C VAL A 47 2.40 29.75 -12.26
N GLY A 48 3.66 30.14 -12.42
CA GLY A 48 4.12 30.85 -13.60
C GLY A 48 5.63 30.97 -13.66
N VAL A 49 6.11 31.36 -14.83
CA VAL A 49 7.52 31.67 -15.14
C VAL A 49 7.61 33.13 -15.59
N ASP A 50 8.57 33.87 -15.04
CA ASP A 50 8.90 35.23 -15.48
C ASP A 50 9.76 35.17 -16.75
N LYS A 51 9.07 35.07 -17.89
CA LYS A 51 9.73 34.96 -19.19
C LYS A 51 10.42 36.24 -19.64
N GLU A 52 10.04 37.41 -19.10
CA GLU A 52 10.67 38.69 -19.44
C GLU A 52 12.06 38.82 -18.83
N GLN A 53 12.28 38.16 -17.68
CA GLN A 53 13.56 38.11 -17.01
C GLN A 53 14.34 36.82 -17.26
N ARG A 54 13.92 36.05 -18.27
CA ARG A 54 14.63 34.84 -18.68
C ARG A 54 15.99 35.23 -19.25
N ASP A 55 17.07 34.82 -18.55
CA ASP A 55 18.43 35.14 -18.89
C ASP A 55 18.88 34.43 -20.17
N ALA A 56 19.83 35.05 -20.93
CA ALA A 56 20.48 34.43 -22.08
C ALA A 56 21.31 33.17 -21.72
N HIS A 57 21.63 32.97 -20.45
CA HIS A 57 22.33 31.80 -19.92
C HIS A 57 21.38 30.79 -19.26
N LEU A 58 20.16 30.74 -19.73
CA LEU A 58 19.16 29.79 -19.24
C LEU A 58 19.66 28.34 -19.34
N GLY A 59 19.37 27.56 -18.31
CA GLY A 59 19.63 26.12 -18.32
C GLY A 59 18.72 25.35 -19.30
N ALA A 60 18.94 24.05 -19.37
CA ALA A 60 18.13 23.17 -20.22
C ALA A 60 16.64 23.20 -19.82
N PRO A 61 15.73 22.94 -20.77
CA PRO A 61 14.33 22.71 -20.47
C PRO A 61 14.17 21.62 -19.42
N VAL A 62 13.20 21.78 -18.53
CA VAL A 62 12.85 20.73 -17.57
C VAL A 62 12.07 19.65 -18.30
N GLU A 63 12.70 18.54 -18.56
CA GLU A 63 12.06 17.36 -19.14
C GLU A 63 11.51 16.45 -18.04
N PHE A 64 10.35 15.86 -18.31
CA PHE A 64 9.79 14.85 -17.43
C PHE A 64 10.51 13.51 -17.65
N VAL A 65 10.67 12.73 -16.58
CA VAL A 65 11.33 11.43 -16.67
C VAL A 65 10.45 10.43 -17.42
N HIS A 66 11.02 9.68 -18.36
CA HIS A 66 10.33 8.66 -19.15
C HIS A 66 10.59 7.23 -18.66
N GLU A 67 11.59 7.07 -17.81
CA GLU A 67 11.95 5.80 -17.18
C GLU A 67 11.87 5.92 -15.67
N CYS A 68 11.51 4.82 -15.03
CA CYS A 68 11.46 4.76 -13.57
C CYS A 68 12.89 4.94 -12.99
N PRO A 69 13.11 5.92 -12.11
CA PRO A 69 14.45 6.16 -11.54
C PRO A 69 14.96 5.01 -10.66
N GLU A 70 14.09 4.11 -10.23
CA GLU A 70 14.45 2.99 -9.37
C GLU A 70 14.74 1.70 -10.14
N CYS A 71 13.98 1.41 -11.20
CA CYS A 71 14.11 0.13 -11.90
C CYS A 71 14.34 0.25 -13.42
N GLY A 72 14.44 1.46 -13.97
CA GLY A 72 14.68 1.69 -15.39
C GLY A 72 13.52 1.32 -16.32
N THR A 73 12.39 0.84 -15.79
CA THR A 73 11.24 0.45 -16.62
C THR A 73 10.60 1.70 -17.24
N PRO A 74 10.26 1.68 -18.54
CA PRO A 74 9.52 2.77 -19.17
C PRO A 74 8.24 3.08 -18.42
N LEU A 75 8.04 4.36 -18.11
CA LEU A 75 6.85 4.83 -17.40
C LEU A 75 5.64 4.86 -18.34
N VAL A 76 4.46 4.64 -17.79
CA VAL A 76 3.20 4.67 -18.53
C VAL A 76 2.27 5.74 -17.98
N ARG A 77 1.53 6.38 -18.87
CA ARG A 77 0.44 7.28 -18.52
C ARG A 77 -0.84 6.70 -19.09
N TYR A 78 -1.82 6.49 -18.22
CA TYR A 78 -3.11 5.96 -18.65
C TYR A 78 -3.99 7.08 -19.20
N GLU A 79 -4.85 6.73 -20.14
CA GLU A 79 -5.78 7.68 -20.75
C GLU A 79 -6.67 8.35 -19.70
N GLY A 80 -6.79 9.67 -19.76
CA GLY A 80 -7.55 10.46 -18.79
C GLY A 80 -6.85 10.72 -17.44
N GLU A 81 -5.64 10.20 -17.22
CA GLU A 81 -4.88 10.44 -15.99
C GLU A 81 -3.76 11.47 -16.20
N ALA A 82 -3.59 12.36 -15.22
CA ALA A 82 -2.49 13.33 -15.23
C ALA A 82 -1.17 12.76 -14.68
N ALA A 83 -1.23 11.64 -13.98
CA ALA A 83 -0.08 11.01 -13.38
C ALA A 83 0.56 9.96 -14.29
N THR A 84 1.88 9.82 -14.13
CA THR A 84 2.70 8.81 -14.82
C THR A 84 3.15 7.77 -13.82
N TYR A 85 3.11 6.50 -14.19
CA TYR A 85 3.32 5.37 -13.28
C TYR A 85 4.41 4.43 -13.79
N CYS A 86 5.11 3.79 -12.87
CA CYS A 86 5.93 2.62 -13.17
C CYS A 86 5.03 1.37 -13.24
N PRO A 87 4.94 0.67 -14.38
CA PRO A 87 4.09 -0.51 -14.51
C PRO A 87 4.73 -1.80 -13.96
N ASN A 88 5.98 -1.72 -13.51
CA ASN A 88 6.72 -2.88 -13.02
C ASN A 88 6.30 -3.26 -11.60
N ASP A 89 5.53 -4.32 -11.45
CA ASP A 89 5.11 -4.86 -10.16
C ASP A 89 6.27 -5.33 -9.27
N ALA A 90 7.44 -5.59 -9.85
CA ALA A 90 8.66 -5.97 -9.12
C ALA A 90 9.47 -4.75 -8.65
N CYS A 91 9.09 -3.53 -9.03
CA CYS A 91 9.79 -2.32 -8.62
C CYS A 91 9.82 -2.19 -7.08
N PRO A 92 10.99 -1.98 -6.44
CA PRO A 92 11.11 -1.94 -4.98
C PRO A 92 10.15 -0.95 -4.29
N PRO A 93 10.02 0.31 -4.69
CA PRO A 93 9.02 1.23 -4.12
C PRO A 93 7.58 0.73 -4.27
N GLN A 94 7.22 0.09 -5.37
CA GLN A 94 5.88 -0.47 -5.57
C GLN A 94 5.61 -1.61 -4.58
N ARG A 95 6.57 -2.52 -4.40
CA ARG A 95 6.46 -3.62 -3.44
C ARG A 95 6.37 -3.11 -2.01
N LYS A 96 7.26 -2.19 -1.62
CA LYS A 96 7.23 -1.56 -0.29
C LYS A 96 5.89 -0.85 -0.05
N GLY A 97 5.42 -0.06 -1.00
CA GLY A 97 4.14 0.64 -0.92
C GLY A 97 2.93 -0.30 -0.76
N ARG A 98 2.94 -1.47 -1.42
CA ARG A 98 1.90 -2.51 -1.23
C ARG A 98 1.95 -3.10 0.18
N ILE A 99 3.15 -3.36 0.72
CA ILE A 99 3.30 -3.85 2.09
C ILE A 99 2.81 -2.78 3.09
N GLU A 100 3.20 -1.52 2.90
CA GLU A 100 2.76 -0.41 3.75
C GLU A 100 1.25 -0.20 3.72
N HIS A 101 0.64 -0.28 2.53
CA HIS A 101 -0.82 -0.24 2.39
C HIS A 101 -1.49 -1.41 3.13
N PHE A 102 -0.97 -2.62 2.96
CA PHE A 102 -1.51 -3.82 3.60
C PHE A 102 -1.49 -3.74 5.12
N ILE A 103 -0.39 -3.27 5.72
CA ILE A 103 -0.24 -3.17 7.17
C ILE A 103 -0.97 -1.98 7.79
N ALA A 104 -1.45 -1.04 6.97
CA ALA A 104 -2.04 0.22 7.41
C ALA A 104 -3.20 0.01 8.40
N ARG A 105 -3.45 1.03 9.25
CA ARG A 105 -4.50 1.01 10.28
C ARG A 105 -5.88 0.65 9.73
N ASP A 106 -6.20 1.14 8.56
CA ASP A 106 -7.50 0.94 7.91
C ASP A 106 -7.59 -0.36 7.10
N ALA A 107 -6.45 -1.00 6.83
CA ALA A 107 -6.30 -2.30 6.20
C ALA A 107 -6.15 -3.40 7.26
N MET A 108 -5.05 -4.13 7.29
CA MET A 108 -4.84 -5.22 8.25
C MET A 108 -4.44 -4.78 9.66
N ASN A 109 -4.16 -3.48 9.86
CA ASN A 109 -3.85 -2.86 11.16
C ASN A 109 -2.72 -3.58 11.93
N ILE A 110 -1.63 -3.89 11.24
CA ILE A 110 -0.47 -4.53 11.85
C ILE A 110 0.33 -3.47 12.60
N LYS A 111 0.08 -3.35 13.89
CA LYS A 111 0.68 -2.34 14.76
C LYS A 111 2.19 -2.55 14.91
N SER A 112 2.90 -1.46 15.17
CA SER A 112 4.36 -1.44 15.38
C SER A 112 5.20 -1.80 14.14
N LEU A 113 4.58 -2.01 12.99
CA LEU A 113 5.22 -2.22 11.71
C LEU A 113 4.98 -0.96 10.86
N GLY A 114 5.87 0.02 10.93
CA GLY A 114 5.81 1.25 10.15
C GLY A 114 6.73 1.21 8.92
N PRO A 115 6.72 2.27 8.08
CA PRO A 115 7.52 2.33 6.85
C PRO A 115 9.02 2.05 7.06
N GLU A 116 9.63 2.63 8.08
CA GLU A 116 11.06 2.40 8.40
C GLU A 116 11.37 0.93 8.71
N VAL A 117 10.44 0.24 9.39
CA VAL A 117 10.62 -1.20 9.71
C VAL A 117 10.39 -2.04 8.46
N VAL A 118 9.43 -1.66 7.62
CA VAL A 118 9.19 -2.29 6.30
C VAL A 118 10.44 -2.17 5.44
N ASP A 119 11.02 -0.99 5.33
CA ASP A 119 12.27 -0.75 4.60
C ASP A 119 13.38 -1.68 5.10
N LYS A 120 13.61 -1.70 6.42
CA LYS A 120 14.61 -2.56 7.03
C LYS A 120 14.38 -4.04 6.74
N TYR A 121 13.15 -4.53 6.85
CA TYR A 121 12.82 -5.93 6.56
C TYR A 121 12.97 -6.27 5.08
N TYR A 122 12.61 -5.33 4.20
CA TYR A 122 12.78 -5.47 2.76
C TYR A 122 14.26 -5.56 2.36
N GLU A 123 15.11 -4.65 2.86
CA GLU A 123 16.54 -4.61 2.58
C GLU A 123 17.27 -5.86 3.08
N ASN A 124 16.86 -6.39 4.24
CA ASN A 124 17.42 -7.66 4.76
C ASN A 124 16.78 -8.92 4.15
N GLY A 125 15.94 -8.79 3.14
CA GLY A 125 15.33 -9.92 2.44
C GLY A 125 14.26 -10.68 3.23
N LEU A 126 13.88 -10.19 4.42
CA LEU A 126 12.86 -10.82 5.26
C LEU A 126 11.46 -10.76 4.65
N VAL A 127 11.14 -9.63 4.00
CA VAL A 127 9.82 -9.40 3.40
C VAL A 127 10.02 -8.91 1.97
N ARG A 128 9.42 -9.59 1.00
CA ARG A 128 9.39 -9.23 -0.43
C ARG A 128 7.99 -8.90 -0.91
N ASP A 129 6.98 -9.56 -0.31
CA ASP A 129 5.57 -9.28 -0.54
C ASP A 129 4.78 -9.46 0.77
N ILE A 130 3.48 -9.20 0.73
CA ILE A 130 2.60 -9.24 1.90
C ILE A 130 2.49 -10.64 2.53
N THR A 131 2.73 -11.71 1.79
CA THR A 131 2.66 -13.09 2.32
C THR A 131 3.84 -13.43 3.22
N ASP A 132 5.00 -12.81 2.96
CA ASP A 132 6.20 -13.02 3.77
C ASP A 132 6.03 -12.55 5.21
N LEU A 133 5.12 -11.60 5.47
CA LEU A 133 4.79 -11.15 6.83
C LEU A 133 4.36 -12.32 7.71
N TYR A 134 3.55 -13.23 7.17
CA TYR A 134 3.00 -14.40 7.88
C TYR A 134 3.98 -15.57 7.98
N ARG A 135 5.17 -15.45 7.35
CA ARG A 135 6.28 -16.39 7.44
C ARG A 135 7.34 -15.97 8.45
N LEU A 136 7.20 -14.79 9.04
CA LEU A 136 8.18 -14.27 9.99
C LEU A 136 8.16 -15.06 11.31
N GLN A 137 9.33 -15.51 11.74
CA GLN A 137 9.54 -16.28 12.97
C GLN A 137 10.59 -15.60 13.84
N LEU A 138 10.32 -15.54 15.14
CA LEU A 138 11.24 -15.02 16.14
C LEU A 138 11.88 -16.19 16.88
N THR A 139 13.20 -16.32 16.79
CA THR A 139 13.96 -17.44 17.37
C THR A 139 15.07 -16.91 18.27
N GLU A 140 15.29 -17.56 19.39
CA GLU A 140 16.45 -17.33 20.27
C GLU A 140 17.56 -18.33 19.91
N TRP A 141 18.77 -17.80 19.72
CA TRP A 141 19.95 -18.61 19.48
C TRP A 141 21.18 -17.93 20.12
N ASP A 142 21.93 -18.69 20.88
CA ASP A 142 23.15 -18.25 21.61
C ASP A 142 22.94 -16.94 22.41
N GLY A 143 21.81 -16.83 23.12
CA GLY A 143 21.46 -15.66 23.93
C GLY A 143 21.01 -14.43 23.11
N HIS A 144 20.93 -14.53 21.81
CA HIS A 144 20.50 -13.47 20.90
C HIS A 144 19.17 -13.81 20.21
N TRP A 145 18.39 -12.78 19.87
CA TRP A 145 17.11 -12.94 19.17
C TRP A 145 17.26 -12.61 17.71
N PHE A 146 16.72 -13.48 16.86
CA PHE A 146 16.73 -13.36 15.41
C PHE A 146 15.30 -13.39 14.86
N LEU A 147 15.01 -12.48 13.93
CA LEU A 147 13.82 -12.55 13.08
C LEU A 147 14.22 -13.16 11.75
N SER A 148 13.53 -14.21 11.35
CA SER A 148 13.78 -14.91 10.08
C SER A 148 12.51 -15.04 9.27
N ARG A 149 12.65 -15.22 7.95
CA ARG A 149 11.57 -15.66 7.07
C ARG A 149 11.64 -17.18 6.93
N GLY A 150 10.71 -17.87 7.60
CA GLY A 150 10.73 -19.32 7.69
C GLY A 150 11.66 -19.83 8.80
N THR A 151 11.96 -21.11 8.78
CA THR A 151 12.75 -21.79 9.82
C THR A 151 14.16 -21.21 9.90
N PHE A 152 14.54 -20.70 11.06
CA PHE A 152 15.90 -20.25 11.32
C PHE A 152 16.82 -21.45 11.48
N THR A 153 17.86 -21.50 10.65
CA THR A 153 18.96 -22.47 10.79
C THR A 153 20.18 -21.71 11.28
N PRO A 154 20.71 -22.03 12.48
CA PRO A 154 21.94 -21.43 12.98
C PRO A 154 23.11 -21.68 12.02
N PRO A 155 24.00 -20.70 11.79
CA PRO A 155 25.18 -20.91 10.99
C PRO A 155 26.07 -21.97 11.65
N THR A 156 26.32 -23.08 10.97
CA THR A 156 27.34 -24.06 11.35
C THR A 156 28.72 -23.56 10.92
N LEU A 157 29.75 -23.80 11.76
CA LEU A 157 31.11 -23.41 11.43
C LEU A 157 31.53 -24.07 10.10
N GLY A 158 31.58 -23.29 9.02
CA GLY A 158 32.10 -23.71 7.70
C GLY A 158 31.08 -23.74 6.55
N GLU A 159 29.79 -23.51 6.79
CA GLU A 159 28.81 -23.39 5.70
C GLU A 159 28.65 -21.93 5.24
N ALA A 160 28.72 -21.72 3.92
CA ALA A 160 28.51 -20.41 3.33
C ALA A 160 27.09 -19.91 3.60
N LEU A 161 26.95 -18.64 4.00
CA LEU A 161 25.71 -17.94 4.30
C LEU A 161 24.69 -17.90 3.15
N GLU A 162 25.05 -18.38 1.97
CA GLU A 162 24.27 -18.23 0.73
C GLU A 162 23.00 -19.11 0.63
N THR A 163 22.84 -20.12 1.51
CA THR A 163 21.73 -21.07 1.48
C THR A 163 20.74 -20.92 2.64
N GLN A 164 20.96 -19.98 3.53
CA GLN A 164 20.11 -19.80 4.71
C GLN A 164 18.91 -18.88 4.44
N ALA A 165 17.78 -19.18 5.08
CA ALA A 165 16.63 -18.28 5.08
C ALA A 165 17.05 -16.89 5.59
N PRO A 166 16.59 -15.79 4.97
CA PRO A 166 16.92 -14.45 5.43
C PRO A 166 16.61 -14.28 6.93
N ALA A 167 17.62 -13.86 7.70
CA ALA A 167 17.49 -13.63 9.13
C ALA A 167 18.27 -12.38 9.56
N MET A 168 17.81 -11.70 10.61
CA MET A 168 18.49 -10.55 11.16
C MET A 168 18.40 -10.50 12.68
N PRO A 169 19.44 -9.98 13.39
CA PRO A 169 19.37 -9.77 14.82
C PRO A 169 18.35 -8.68 15.18
N VAL A 170 17.59 -8.91 16.25
CA VAL A 170 16.51 -8.02 16.68
C VAL A 170 16.41 -7.91 18.19
N THR A 171 15.69 -6.89 18.68
CA THR A 171 15.29 -6.82 20.07
C THR A 171 14.03 -7.64 20.33
N LYS A 172 14.04 -8.51 21.32
CA LYS A 172 12.93 -9.42 21.66
C LYS A 172 11.59 -8.70 21.79
N VAL A 173 11.52 -7.71 22.68
CA VAL A 173 10.25 -7.09 23.09
C VAL A 173 9.56 -6.35 21.92
N ALA A 174 10.31 -5.58 21.14
CA ALA A 174 9.74 -4.85 20.00
C ALA A 174 9.25 -5.82 18.91
N THR A 175 10.05 -6.86 18.64
CA THR A 175 9.74 -7.84 17.59
C THR A 175 8.59 -8.76 17.98
N GLN A 176 8.49 -9.17 19.25
CA GLN A 176 7.34 -9.93 19.75
C GLN A 176 6.01 -9.18 19.54
N LYS A 177 6.00 -7.85 19.73
CA LYS A 177 4.81 -7.03 19.45
C LYS A 177 4.41 -7.06 17.97
N ILE A 178 5.39 -7.01 17.07
CA ILE A 178 5.15 -7.08 15.63
C ILE A 178 4.62 -8.47 15.24
N VAL A 179 5.28 -9.54 15.65
CA VAL A 179 4.87 -10.92 15.35
C VAL A 179 3.46 -11.19 15.90
N LYS A 180 3.18 -10.73 17.13
CA LYS A 180 1.83 -10.82 17.67
C LYS A 180 0.80 -10.02 16.85
N ALA A 181 1.12 -8.79 16.43
CA ALA A 181 0.22 -7.98 15.63
C ALA A 181 -0.06 -8.59 14.24
N ILE A 182 0.93 -9.29 13.66
CA ILE A 182 0.75 -10.06 12.43
C ILE A 182 -0.23 -11.22 12.68
N GLU A 183 -0.07 -11.97 13.77
CA GLU A 183 -0.99 -13.06 14.11
C GLU A 183 -2.41 -12.54 14.39
N ASP A 184 -2.54 -11.48 15.18
CA ASP A 184 -3.82 -10.85 15.48
C ASP A 184 -4.52 -10.34 14.19
N SER A 185 -3.76 -9.96 13.15
CA SER A 185 -4.31 -9.48 11.87
C SER A 185 -5.08 -10.55 11.08
N LYS A 186 -4.84 -11.83 11.33
CA LYS A 186 -5.58 -12.93 10.69
C LYS A 186 -7.08 -12.90 10.99
N SER A 187 -7.49 -12.26 12.08
CA SER A 187 -8.88 -12.09 12.48
C SER A 187 -9.54 -10.82 11.89
N VAL A 188 -8.81 -10.04 11.12
CA VAL A 188 -9.36 -8.82 10.49
C VAL A 188 -10.45 -9.20 9.50
N PRO A 189 -11.61 -8.52 9.48
CA PRO A 189 -12.74 -8.85 8.62
C PRO A 189 -12.43 -8.81 7.13
N PHE A 190 -13.14 -9.62 6.35
CA PHE A 190 -12.93 -9.82 4.91
C PHE A 190 -12.99 -8.52 4.08
N ASP A 191 -13.88 -7.61 4.39
CA ASP A 191 -14.00 -6.31 3.69
C ASP A 191 -12.72 -5.47 3.83
N ARG A 192 -12.07 -5.53 4.98
CA ARG A 192 -10.79 -4.86 5.22
C ARG A 192 -9.63 -5.59 4.55
N LEU A 193 -9.63 -6.92 4.55
CA LEU A 193 -8.67 -7.70 3.77
C LEU A 193 -8.78 -7.35 2.30
N LEU A 194 -10.00 -7.27 1.74
CA LEU A 194 -10.21 -6.90 0.35
C LEU A 194 -9.65 -5.50 0.03
N PHE A 195 -9.84 -4.54 0.91
CA PHE A 195 -9.20 -3.23 0.80
C PHE A 195 -7.67 -3.34 0.88
N ALA A 196 -7.15 -4.17 1.80
CA ALA A 196 -5.72 -4.35 2.04
C ALA A 196 -4.97 -4.97 0.83
N LEU A 197 -5.65 -5.74 -0.01
CA LEU A 197 -5.06 -6.28 -1.25
C LEU A 197 -4.59 -5.20 -2.23
N GLY A 198 -5.06 -3.95 -2.07
CA GLY A 198 -4.61 -2.82 -2.87
C GLY A 198 -5.03 -2.87 -4.33
N ILE A 199 -6.19 -3.47 -4.62
CA ILE A 199 -6.77 -3.48 -5.99
C ILE A 199 -6.99 -2.03 -6.43
N ARG A 200 -6.46 -1.67 -7.60
CA ARG A 200 -6.55 -0.30 -8.10
C ARG A 200 -8.00 0.17 -8.16
N PHE A 201 -8.26 1.40 -7.74
CA PHE A 201 -9.58 2.03 -7.62
C PHE A 201 -10.53 1.40 -6.58
N VAL A 202 -10.18 0.29 -5.95
CA VAL A 202 -10.97 -0.31 -4.87
C VAL A 202 -10.61 0.34 -3.54
N GLY A 203 -11.31 1.43 -3.20
CA GLY A 203 -11.22 2.06 -1.88
C GLY A 203 -12.05 1.30 -0.82
N LYS A 204 -12.04 1.78 0.43
CA LYS A 204 -12.75 1.15 1.55
C LYS A 204 -14.25 0.95 1.28
N VAL A 205 -14.90 1.93 0.68
CA VAL A 205 -16.35 1.86 0.37
C VAL A 205 -16.61 0.77 -0.66
N ALA A 206 -15.85 0.76 -1.76
CA ALA A 206 -15.97 -0.26 -2.80
C ALA A 206 -15.65 -1.68 -2.26
N ALA A 207 -14.59 -1.82 -1.46
CA ALA A 207 -14.24 -3.10 -0.83
C ALA A 207 -15.38 -3.62 0.06
N LYS A 208 -16.00 -2.75 0.86
CA LYS A 208 -17.15 -3.11 1.70
C LYS A 208 -18.37 -3.52 0.88
N ALA A 209 -18.69 -2.80 -0.21
CA ALA A 209 -19.80 -3.11 -1.11
C ALA A 209 -19.58 -4.47 -1.81
N LEU A 210 -18.39 -4.69 -2.35
CA LEU A 210 -18.01 -5.98 -2.99
C LEU A 210 -18.07 -7.13 -1.98
N ALA A 211 -17.52 -6.97 -0.78
CA ALA A 211 -17.58 -7.99 0.27
C ALA A 211 -19.02 -8.29 0.70
N ALA A 212 -19.87 -7.27 0.81
CA ALA A 212 -21.28 -7.44 1.17
C ALA A 212 -22.06 -8.19 0.08
N GLN A 213 -21.78 -7.95 -1.21
CA GLN A 213 -22.43 -8.61 -2.31
C GLN A 213 -21.97 -10.07 -2.50
N PHE A 214 -20.67 -10.27 -2.60
CA PHE A 214 -20.11 -11.59 -2.95
C PHE A 214 -19.87 -12.51 -1.76
N LYS A 215 -19.87 -11.97 -0.52
CA LYS A 215 -19.70 -12.69 0.75
C LYS A 215 -18.36 -13.39 0.92
N THR A 216 -17.79 -13.95 -0.13
CA THR A 216 -16.51 -14.68 -0.10
C THR A 216 -15.57 -14.18 -1.19
N LEU A 217 -14.28 -14.30 -0.95
CA LEU A 217 -13.25 -14.02 -1.96
C LEU A 217 -13.37 -14.96 -3.17
N ALA A 218 -13.72 -16.22 -2.93
CA ALA A 218 -13.91 -17.21 -4.00
C ALA A 218 -15.02 -16.79 -4.98
N ALA A 219 -16.14 -16.28 -4.47
CA ALA A 219 -17.23 -15.78 -5.31
C ALA A 219 -16.82 -14.50 -6.07
N LEU A 220 -16.14 -13.58 -5.41
CA LEU A 220 -15.64 -12.35 -6.03
C LEU A 220 -14.64 -12.62 -7.16
N ARG A 221 -13.75 -13.60 -6.96
CA ARG A 221 -12.68 -13.98 -7.90
C ARG A 221 -13.22 -14.46 -9.24
N VAL A 222 -14.36 -15.15 -9.25
CA VAL A 222 -14.99 -15.69 -10.47
C VAL A 222 -16.11 -14.81 -11.03
N ALA A 223 -16.44 -13.70 -10.35
CA ALA A 223 -17.49 -12.79 -10.77
C ALA A 223 -17.22 -12.22 -12.17
N SER A 224 -18.26 -12.21 -13.00
CA SER A 224 -18.21 -11.57 -14.32
C SER A 224 -18.17 -10.05 -14.21
N PHE A 225 -17.79 -9.38 -15.31
CA PHE A 225 -17.82 -7.92 -15.37
C PHE A 225 -19.22 -7.38 -15.10
N ASP A 226 -20.24 -7.98 -15.70
CA ASP A 226 -21.63 -7.56 -15.54
C ASP A 226 -22.13 -7.73 -14.09
N GLU A 227 -21.80 -8.83 -13.43
CA GLU A 227 -22.13 -9.00 -12.01
C GLU A 227 -21.45 -7.97 -11.13
N LEU A 228 -20.20 -7.62 -11.39
CA LEU A 228 -19.48 -6.58 -10.64
C LEU A 228 -20.14 -5.21 -10.81
N THR A 229 -20.56 -4.85 -12.01
CA THR A 229 -21.21 -3.54 -12.28
C THR A 229 -22.62 -3.43 -11.73
N THR A 230 -23.28 -4.52 -11.34
CA THR A 230 -24.56 -4.46 -10.62
C THR A 230 -24.43 -3.98 -9.18
N VAL A 231 -23.22 -4.00 -8.61
CA VAL A 231 -22.97 -3.58 -7.22
C VAL A 231 -22.99 -2.06 -7.13
N GLU A 232 -23.79 -1.50 -6.24
CA GLU A 232 -23.88 -0.06 -6.04
C GLU A 232 -22.50 0.55 -5.74
N GLY A 233 -22.15 1.60 -6.52
CA GLY A 233 -20.86 2.28 -6.41
C GLY A 233 -19.70 1.59 -7.14
N ILE A 234 -19.95 0.52 -7.87
CA ILE A 234 -18.95 -0.18 -8.71
C ILE A 234 -19.24 0.08 -10.17
N GLY A 235 -18.51 1.02 -10.75
CA GLY A 235 -18.55 1.29 -12.19
C GLY A 235 -17.52 0.46 -12.97
N ASP A 236 -17.52 0.66 -14.30
CA ASP A 236 -16.69 -0.07 -15.26
C ASP A 236 -15.19 -0.08 -14.91
N ILE A 237 -14.68 1.06 -14.44
CA ILE A 237 -13.27 1.21 -14.08
C ILE A 237 -12.91 0.29 -12.89
N ILE A 238 -13.75 0.24 -11.88
CA ILE A 238 -13.53 -0.61 -10.69
C ILE A 238 -13.72 -2.08 -11.07
N ALA A 239 -14.78 -2.42 -11.80
CA ALA A 239 -15.04 -3.78 -12.27
C ALA A 239 -13.88 -4.30 -13.13
N GLY A 240 -13.39 -3.49 -14.07
CA GLY A 240 -12.21 -3.81 -14.87
C GLY A 240 -10.96 -4.05 -14.02
N SER A 241 -10.73 -3.23 -12.99
CA SER A 241 -9.59 -3.38 -12.09
C SER A 241 -9.66 -4.65 -11.25
N VAL A 242 -10.85 -5.02 -10.75
CA VAL A 242 -11.06 -6.28 -10.00
C VAL A 242 -10.78 -7.48 -10.90
N ARG A 243 -11.30 -7.48 -12.13
CA ARG A 243 -11.04 -8.54 -13.12
C ARG A 243 -9.56 -8.65 -13.47
N ALA A 244 -8.90 -7.54 -13.74
CA ALA A 244 -7.48 -7.50 -14.06
C ALA A 244 -6.61 -8.00 -12.88
N TYR A 245 -6.99 -7.67 -11.65
CA TYR A 245 -6.29 -8.12 -10.44
C TYR A 245 -6.29 -9.66 -10.34
N PHE A 246 -7.46 -10.30 -10.46
CA PHE A 246 -7.59 -11.75 -10.37
C PHE A 246 -7.19 -12.49 -11.66
N ALA A 247 -7.00 -11.81 -12.78
CA ALA A 247 -6.39 -12.39 -13.98
C ALA A 247 -4.86 -12.50 -13.89
N ASN A 248 -4.23 -11.82 -12.92
CA ASN A 248 -2.78 -11.85 -12.71
C ASN A 248 -2.41 -13.05 -11.82
N PRO A 249 -1.61 -14.04 -12.33
CA PRO A 249 -1.24 -15.24 -11.58
C PRO A 249 -0.47 -14.95 -10.27
N ASP A 250 0.31 -13.87 -10.23
CA ASP A 250 1.04 -13.49 -9.02
C ASP A 250 0.09 -13.02 -7.91
N ASN A 251 -0.95 -12.26 -8.26
CA ASN A 251 -1.96 -11.85 -7.30
C ASN A 251 -2.79 -13.04 -6.82
N GLU A 252 -3.13 -13.98 -7.71
CA GLU A 252 -3.80 -15.21 -7.35
C GLU A 252 -2.98 -16.05 -6.35
N ARG A 253 -1.71 -16.26 -6.65
CA ARG A 253 -0.77 -16.92 -5.72
C ARG A 253 -0.71 -16.23 -4.35
N ILE A 254 -0.65 -14.92 -4.31
CA ILE A 254 -0.66 -14.14 -3.07
C ILE A 254 -1.92 -14.42 -2.27
N VAL A 255 -3.07 -14.33 -2.91
CA VAL A 255 -4.38 -14.56 -2.29
C VAL A 255 -4.51 -15.98 -1.75
N ASP A 256 -4.13 -16.99 -2.53
CA ASP A 256 -4.16 -18.38 -2.10
C ASP A 256 -3.24 -18.62 -0.89
N THR A 257 -2.04 -18.03 -0.91
CA THR A 257 -1.10 -18.12 0.21
C THR A 257 -1.65 -17.43 1.47
N LEU A 258 -2.31 -16.27 1.35
CA LEU A 258 -2.96 -15.62 2.50
C LEU A 258 -4.10 -16.49 3.08
N ALA A 259 -4.84 -17.19 2.22
CA ALA A 259 -5.87 -18.14 2.65
C ALA A 259 -5.27 -19.33 3.43
N GLU A 260 -4.14 -19.88 2.97
CA GLU A 260 -3.39 -20.92 3.67
C GLU A 260 -2.92 -20.49 5.06
N PHE A 261 -2.56 -19.21 5.23
CA PHE A 261 -2.20 -18.63 6.55
C PHE A 261 -3.42 -18.37 7.46
N GLY A 262 -4.64 -18.60 6.98
CA GLY A 262 -5.87 -18.52 7.78
C GLY A 262 -6.46 -17.13 7.91
N LEU A 263 -6.20 -16.22 6.97
CA LEU A 263 -6.87 -14.92 6.91
C LEU A 263 -8.36 -15.07 6.58
N GLN A 264 -9.17 -14.09 6.97
CA GLN A 264 -10.62 -14.12 6.77
C GLN A 264 -10.98 -13.88 5.29
N MET A 265 -11.25 -14.94 4.54
CA MET A 265 -11.60 -14.91 3.12
C MET A 265 -13.11 -14.80 2.86
N ALA A 266 -13.89 -14.63 3.91
CA ALA A 266 -15.35 -14.54 3.84
C ALA A 266 -15.89 -13.66 4.96
N LEU A 267 -17.04 -13.04 4.73
CA LEU A 267 -17.82 -12.48 5.82
C LEU A 267 -18.37 -13.62 6.68
N PRO A 268 -18.45 -13.45 8.02
CA PRO A 268 -19.10 -14.42 8.87
C PRO A 268 -20.55 -14.62 8.39
N GLU A 269 -21.04 -15.84 8.40
CA GLU A 269 -22.44 -16.11 8.16
C GLU A 269 -23.25 -15.33 9.20
N THR A 270 -24.08 -14.43 8.72
CA THR A 270 -25.02 -13.74 9.61
C THR A 270 -25.98 -14.83 10.10
N ILE A 271 -25.83 -15.24 11.36
CA ILE A 271 -26.87 -16.04 12.00
C ILE A 271 -28.12 -15.18 11.88
N GLN A 272 -29.06 -15.58 11.04
CA GLN A 272 -30.36 -14.93 10.99
C GLN A 272 -30.91 -15.02 12.40
N ALA A 273 -30.86 -13.90 13.13
CA ALA A 273 -31.56 -13.80 14.41
C ALA A 273 -32.98 -14.19 14.10
N GLY A 274 -33.42 -15.29 14.71
CA GLY A 274 -34.79 -15.78 14.49
C GLY A 274 -35.75 -14.63 14.77
N THR A 275 -36.76 -14.47 13.93
CA THR A 275 -37.81 -13.43 14.01
C THR A 275 -38.65 -13.51 15.30
N GLN A 276 -38.33 -14.42 16.22
CA GLN A 276 -39.03 -14.63 17.50
C GLN A 276 -39.08 -13.40 18.41
N LEU A 277 -38.21 -12.42 18.22
CA LEU A 277 -38.15 -11.18 19.01
C LEU A 277 -38.47 -9.93 18.19
N GLU A 278 -38.90 -10.09 16.93
CA GLU A 278 -39.29 -9.02 16.05
C GLU A 278 -40.47 -8.24 16.67
N GLY A 279 -40.33 -6.92 16.82
CA GLY A 279 -41.35 -6.05 17.43
C GLY A 279 -41.37 -6.07 18.96
N ARG A 280 -40.44 -6.75 19.66
CA ARG A 280 -40.36 -6.74 21.13
C ARG A 280 -39.17 -5.90 21.58
N SER A 281 -39.44 -5.01 22.56
CA SER A 281 -38.38 -4.30 23.28
C SER A 281 -37.90 -5.14 24.45
N ILE A 282 -36.59 -5.46 24.46
CA ILE A 282 -35.93 -6.20 25.54
C ILE A 282 -35.05 -5.26 26.31
N VAL A 283 -35.30 -5.15 27.63
CA VAL A 283 -34.40 -4.44 28.55
C VAL A 283 -33.56 -5.46 29.29
N ILE A 284 -32.23 -5.38 29.10
CA ILE A 284 -31.28 -6.23 29.81
C ILE A 284 -30.64 -5.37 30.90
N SER A 285 -30.84 -5.76 32.19
CA SER A 285 -30.22 -5.10 33.33
C SER A 285 -29.34 -6.13 34.07
N GLY A 286 -28.08 -5.80 34.34
CA GLY A 286 -27.15 -6.66 35.06
C GLY A 286 -25.70 -6.33 34.75
N THR A 287 -24.78 -6.91 35.53
CA THR A 287 -23.35 -6.86 35.29
C THR A 287 -22.98 -8.01 34.37
N PHE A 288 -22.47 -7.69 33.18
CA PHE A 288 -22.02 -8.71 32.21
C PHE A 288 -20.52 -8.95 32.41
N THR A 289 -20.12 -10.19 32.64
CA THR A 289 -18.73 -10.65 32.57
C THR A 289 -18.50 -11.19 31.18
N HIS A 290 -17.45 -10.67 30.52
CA HIS A 290 -16.98 -11.15 29.22
C HIS A 290 -16.23 -12.47 29.34
#